data_2a3450939879d438692673066c4f78d0
#
_entry.id   2a3450939879d438692673066c4f78d0
#
_cell.length_a   1.000
_cell.length_b   1.000
_cell.length_c   1.000
_cell.angle_alpha   90.00
_cell.angle_beta   90.00
_cell.angle_gamma   90.00
#
_symmetry.space_group_name_H-M   'P 1'
#
loop_
_entity.id
_entity.type
_entity.pdbx_description
1 polymer ?
#
loop_
_entity_poly.entity_id
_entity_poly.type
_entity_poly.pdbx_seq_one_letter_code
_entity_poly.pdbx_strand_id
1 'polypeptide(L)'
;MSDAKQVFSPAQRSLLTGVINRIIPPKDDMPGAGSLGIAAFIEDAAASTTSWTRLFNEGLAQIAVAAGQGSDHGFENLSNTAKDELLRSIEVANPVFFDQLILQTYNGYYTKPEVFELIGYEVPKPAPPGAYPELLDVSLLDQQRNRKPFWKKV
;
A
#
# COMPACT_ATOMS: atom_id res chain seq x y z
N MET A 1 4.52 3.29 24.15
CA MET A 1 5.05 3.92 22.90
C MET A 1 5.86 2.83 22.23
N SER A 2 5.37 2.31 21.12
CA SER A 2 6.12 1.30 20.36
C SER A 2 7.28 2.05 19.68
N ASP A 3 8.51 1.71 20.02
CA ASP A 3 9.67 2.19 19.28
C ASP A 3 9.50 1.69 17.84
N ALA A 4 9.13 2.59 16.94
CA ALA A 4 9.05 2.29 15.52
C ALA A 4 10.43 1.80 15.09
N LYS A 5 10.52 0.52 14.71
CA LYS A 5 11.78 -0.10 14.33
C LYS A 5 12.25 0.54 13.03
N GLN A 6 13.21 1.45 13.13
CA GLN A 6 13.79 2.10 11.97
C GLN A 6 14.60 1.08 11.17
N VAL A 7 14.14 0.77 9.97
CA VAL A 7 14.77 -0.19 9.05
C VAL A 7 15.35 0.47 7.81
N PHE A 8 15.02 1.76 7.58
CA PHE A 8 15.56 2.57 6.49
C PHE A 8 16.50 3.66 7.01
N SER A 9 17.56 3.94 6.28
CA SER A 9 18.39 5.11 6.50
C SER A 9 17.64 6.40 6.14
N PRO A 10 18.08 7.58 6.62
CA PRO A 10 17.50 8.85 6.22
C PRO A 10 17.47 9.06 4.70
N ALA A 11 18.53 8.64 3.99
CA ALA A 11 18.60 8.73 2.54
C ALA A 11 17.57 7.81 1.85
N GLN A 12 17.37 6.62 2.38
CA GLN A 12 16.35 5.71 1.85
C GLN A 12 14.92 6.22 2.09
N ARG A 13 14.65 6.86 3.23
CA ARG A 13 13.34 7.50 3.49
C ARG A 13 13.08 8.66 2.54
N SER A 14 14.09 9.50 2.30
CA SER A 14 13.99 10.59 1.33
C SER A 14 13.69 10.04 -0.08
N LEU A 15 14.47 9.05 -0.53
CA LEU A 15 14.26 8.38 -1.80
C LEU A 15 12.83 7.79 -1.90
N LEU A 16 12.41 7.03 -0.89
CA LEU A 16 11.07 6.43 -0.84
C LEU A 16 9.99 7.51 -0.94
N THR A 17 10.14 8.61 -0.22
CA THR A 17 9.19 9.74 -0.29
C THR A 17 9.07 10.30 -1.70
N GLY A 18 10.18 10.50 -2.41
CA GLY A 18 10.18 10.95 -3.80
C GLY A 18 9.54 9.93 -4.76
N VAL A 19 9.86 8.65 -4.57
CA VAL A 19 9.31 7.56 -5.38
C VAL A 19 7.79 7.45 -5.21
N ILE A 20 7.28 7.39 -3.99
CA ILE A 20 5.82 7.30 -3.74
C ILE A 20 5.08 8.54 -4.19
N ASN A 21 5.71 9.71 -4.12
CA ASN A 21 5.14 10.94 -4.65
C ASN A 21 5.09 10.96 -6.19
N ARG A 22 5.91 10.12 -6.86
CA ARG A 22 5.81 9.91 -8.31
C ARG A 22 4.75 8.87 -8.66
N ILE A 23 4.52 7.87 -7.81
CA ILE A 23 3.46 6.86 -7.95
C ILE A 23 2.08 7.51 -7.82
N ILE A 24 1.88 8.31 -6.76
CA ILE A 24 0.66 9.11 -6.55
C ILE A 24 1.08 10.57 -6.43
N PRO A 25 1.18 11.29 -7.56
CA PRO A 25 1.51 12.71 -7.55
C PRO A 25 0.32 13.56 -7.08
N PRO A 26 0.58 14.77 -6.56
CA PRO A 26 -0.50 15.69 -6.26
C PRO A 26 -1.26 16.06 -7.53
N LYS A 27 -2.58 16.09 -7.45
CA LYS A 27 -3.45 16.46 -8.57
C LYS A 27 -4.71 17.13 -8.05
N ASP A 28 -5.01 18.32 -8.57
CA ASP A 28 -6.12 19.14 -8.10
C ASP A 28 -6.05 19.32 -6.56
N ASP A 29 -7.12 19.00 -5.84
CA ASP A 29 -7.15 19.04 -4.37
C ASP A 29 -6.57 17.80 -3.71
N MET A 30 -6.19 16.76 -4.48
CA MET A 30 -5.63 15.53 -3.95
C MET A 30 -4.14 15.68 -3.64
N PRO A 31 -3.70 15.47 -2.38
CA PRO A 31 -2.29 15.56 -2.02
C PRO A 31 -1.49 14.40 -2.60
N GLY A 32 -0.21 14.63 -2.89
CA GLY A 32 0.69 13.55 -3.27
C GLY A 32 1.03 12.63 -2.10
N ALA A 33 1.31 11.35 -2.38
CA ALA A 33 1.63 10.37 -1.32
C ALA A 33 2.85 10.76 -0.48
N GLY A 34 3.82 11.46 -1.08
CA GLY A 34 5.02 11.94 -0.35
C GLY A 34 4.71 12.92 0.77
N SER A 35 3.62 13.68 0.70
CA SER A 35 3.24 14.69 1.70
C SER A 35 2.45 14.12 2.88
N LEU A 36 1.89 12.92 2.78
CA LEU A 36 0.98 12.31 3.76
C LEU A 36 1.66 11.36 4.76
N GLY A 37 2.98 11.34 4.81
CA GLY A 37 3.71 10.44 5.72
C GLY A 37 3.61 8.95 5.36
N ILE A 38 3.27 8.63 4.11
CA ILE A 38 3.12 7.25 3.63
C ILE A 38 4.45 6.47 3.70
N ALA A 39 5.59 7.17 3.59
CA ALA A 39 6.90 6.53 3.74
C ALA A 39 7.08 5.86 5.11
N ALA A 40 6.57 6.46 6.19
CA ALA A 40 6.59 5.85 7.52
C ALA A 40 5.69 4.60 7.59
N PHE A 41 4.50 4.65 6.99
CA PHE A 41 3.61 3.49 6.89
C PHE A 41 4.28 2.31 6.17
N ILE A 42 4.99 2.60 5.05
CA ILE A 42 5.73 1.58 4.31
C ILE A 42 6.91 1.04 5.13
N GLU A 43 7.61 1.89 5.89
CA GLU A 43 8.69 1.46 6.78
C GLU A 43 8.19 0.52 7.88
N ASP A 44 7.05 0.83 8.50
CA ASP A 44 6.41 -0.05 9.49
C ASP A 44 6.03 -1.41 8.88
N ALA A 45 5.47 -1.41 7.67
CA ALA A 45 5.20 -2.64 6.93
C ALA A 45 6.49 -3.42 6.64
N ALA A 46 7.54 -2.76 6.18
CA ALA A 46 8.85 -3.38 5.91
C ALA A 46 9.51 -3.93 7.18
N ALA A 47 9.28 -3.32 8.33
CA ALA A 47 9.80 -3.77 9.62
C ALA A 47 9.07 -5.02 10.19
N SER A 48 7.94 -5.42 9.60
CA SER A 48 7.11 -6.53 10.09
C SER A 48 7.84 -7.88 10.06
N THR A 49 8.67 -8.13 9.07
CA THR A 49 9.49 -9.35 8.95
C THR A 49 10.87 -9.05 8.36
N THR A 50 11.85 -9.91 8.66
CA THR A 50 13.21 -9.78 8.10
C THR A 50 13.22 -9.89 6.57
N SER A 51 12.35 -10.73 5.99
CA SER A 51 12.25 -10.88 4.54
C SER A 51 11.72 -9.60 3.87
N TRP A 52 10.76 -8.92 4.47
CA TRP A 52 10.24 -7.65 3.99
C TRP A 52 11.27 -6.52 4.14
N THR A 53 11.94 -6.45 5.30
CA THR A 53 13.04 -5.51 5.51
C THR A 53 14.08 -5.65 4.40
N ARG A 54 14.47 -6.88 4.09
CA ARG A 54 15.46 -7.16 3.03
C ARG A 54 14.93 -6.76 1.65
N LEU A 55 13.72 -7.17 1.30
CA LEU A 55 13.07 -6.85 0.01
C LEU A 55 13.07 -5.34 -0.26
N PHE A 56 12.61 -4.55 0.71
CA PHE A 56 12.54 -3.10 0.56
C PHE A 56 13.93 -2.43 0.54
N ASN A 57 14.86 -2.87 1.37
CA ASN A 57 16.23 -2.32 1.34
C ASN A 57 16.93 -2.60 0.01
N GLU A 58 16.83 -3.82 -0.51
CA GLU A 58 17.41 -4.20 -1.81
C GLU A 58 16.73 -3.42 -2.96
N GLY A 59 15.41 -3.30 -2.95
CA GLY A 59 14.67 -2.56 -3.97
C GLY A 59 14.98 -1.07 -3.97
N LEU A 60 15.04 -0.43 -2.80
CA LEU A 60 15.43 0.98 -2.68
C LEU A 60 16.89 1.21 -3.11
N ALA A 61 17.79 0.27 -2.80
CA ALA A 61 19.17 0.33 -3.26
C ALA A 61 19.27 0.24 -4.81
N GLN A 62 18.47 -0.61 -5.44
CA GLN A 62 18.40 -0.69 -6.90
C GLN A 62 17.92 0.62 -7.53
N ILE A 63 16.88 1.26 -6.96
CA ILE A 63 16.42 2.58 -7.43
C ILE A 63 17.52 3.63 -7.26
N ALA A 64 18.22 3.64 -6.10
CA ALA A 64 19.30 4.60 -5.84
C ALA A 64 20.45 4.46 -6.83
N VAL A 65 20.88 3.23 -7.12
CA VAL A 65 21.92 2.92 -8.10
C VAL A 65 21.50 3.36 -9.50
N ALA A 66 20.28 3.01 -9.93
CA ALA A 66 19.78 3.37 -11.24
C ALA A 66 19.65 4.90 -11.41
N ALA A 67 19.23 5.60 -10.36
CA ALA A 67 19.14 7.07 -10.37
C ALA A 67 20.53 7.73 -10.42
N GLY A 68 21.54 7.17 -9.74
CA GLY A 68 22.92 7.66 -9.76
C GLY A 68 23.61 7.49 -11.11
N GLN A 69 23.22 6.51 -11.93
CA GLN A 69 23.76 6.34 -13.29
C GLN A 69 23.26 7.39 -14.27
N GLY A 70 22.12 8.04 -13.98
CA GLY A 70 21.49 9.03 -14.86
C GLY A 70 21.77 10.50 -14.48
N SER A 71 22.26 10.78 -13.28
CA SER A 71 22.55 12.14 -12.80
C SER A 71 23.48 12.13 -11.59
N ASP A 72 24.29 13.19 -11.44
CA ASP A 72 25.13 13.39 -10.25
C ASP A 72 24.35 13.68 -8.95
N HIS A 73 23.00 13.76 -9.03
CA HIS A 73 22.17 14.31 -7.96
C HIS A 73 21.06 13.36 -7.47
N GLY A 74 20.98 12.13 -7.95
CA GLY A 74 19.99 11.13 -7.52
C GLY A 74 18.57 11.33 -8.06
N PHE A 75 17.65 10.49 -7.60
CA PHE A 75 16.26 10.37 -8.11
C PHE A 75 15.49 11.71 -8.12
N GLU A 76 15.64 12.52 -7.08
CA GLU A 76 14.87 13.78 -6.94
C GLU A 76 15.11 14.75 -8.09
N ASN A 77 16.32 14.78 -8.63
CA ASN A 77 16.74 15.72 -9.68
C ASN A 77 16.51 15.20 -11.11
N LEU A 78 16.01 13.98 -11.26
CA LEU A 78 15.60 13.47 -12.56
C LEU A 78 14.33 14.19 -13.05
N SER A 79 14.20 14.36 -14.37
CA SER A 79 12.94 14.79 -14.97
C SER A 79 11.83 13.77 -14.70
N ASN A 80 10.56 14.20 -14.76
CA ASN A 80 9.43 13.29 -14.56
C ASN A 80 9.46 12.10 -15.54
N THR A 81 9.82 12.33 -16.78
CA THR A 81 9.96 11.28 -17.80
C THR A 81 11.06 10.28 -17.41
N ALA A 82 12.23 10.77 -16.97
CA ALA A 82 13.32 9.90 -16.54
C ALA A 82 12.97 9.11 -15.26
N LYS A 83 12.23 9.71 -14.32
CA LYS A 83 11.68 9.00 -13.14
C LYS A 83 10.76 7.87 -13.57
N ASP A 84 9.86 8.10 -14.51
CA ASP A 84 8.92 7.08 -15.00
C ASP A 84 9.64 5.94 -15.73
N GLU A 85 10.58 6.25 -16.58
CA GLU A 85 11.39 5.25 -17.29
C GLU A 85 12.20 4.40 -16.31
N LEU A 86 12.83 5.04 -15.31
CA LEU A 86 13.55 4.34 -14.26
C LEU A 86 12.62 3.40 -13.49
N LEU A 87 11.46 3.88 -13.01
CA LEU A 87 10.54 3.06 -12.25
C LEU A 87 10.00 1.88 -13.06
N ARG A 88 9.72 2.07 -14.37
CA ARG A 88 9.36 0.95 -15.26
C ARG A 88 10.48 -0.07 -15.41
N SER A 89 11.73 0.37 -15.45
CA SER A 89 12.87 -0.55 -15.48
C SER A 89 12.98 -1.38 -14.21
N ILE A 90 12.70 -0.78 -13.05
CA ILE A 90 12.67 -1.51 -11.76
C ILE A 90 11.49 -2.48 -11.70
N GLU A 91 10.31 -2.09 -12.18
CA GLU A 91 9.14 -2.98 -12.28
C GLU A 91 9.48 -4.26 -13.04
N VAL A 92 10.18 -4.14 -14.17
CA VAL A 92 10.60 -5.31 -14.97
C VAL A 92 11.70 -6.11 -14.28
N ALA A 93 12.68 -5.44 -13.66
CA ALA A 93 13.86 -6.10 -13.06
C ALA A 93 13.54 -6.74 -11.69
N ASN A 94 12.62 -6.19 -10.93
CA ASN A 94 12.26 -6.66 -9.58
C ASN A 94 10.75 -6.51 -9.33
N PRO A 95 9.92 -7.30 -10.03
CA PRO A 95 8.45 -7.18 -9.96
C PRO A 95 7.92 -7.41 -8.53
N VAL A 96 8.51 -8.32 -7.77
CA VAL A 96 8.06 -8.63 -6.40
C VAL A 96 8.18 -7.42 -5.48
N PHE A 97 9.30 -6.71 -5.54
CA PHE A 97 9.48 -5.47 -4.79
C PHE A 97 8.53 -4.39 -5.29
N PHE A 98 8.42 -4.20 -6.60
CA PHE A 98 7.62 -3.14 -7.18
C PHE A 98 6.14 -3.30 -6.88
N ASP A 99 5.60 -4.51 -6.98
CA ASP A 99 4.22 -4.83 -6.62
C ASP A 99 3.94 -4.51 -5.14
N GLN A 100 4.87 -4.86 -4.23
CA GLN A 100 4.72 -4.53 -2.82
C GLN A 100 4.83 -3.02 -2.56
N LEU A 101 5.73 -2.33 -3.24
CA LEU A 101 5.84 -0.87 -3.15
C LEU A 101 4.54 -0.19 -3.57
N ILE A 102 3.97 -0.58 -4.70
CA ILE A 102 2.68 -0.07 -5.18
C ILE A 102 1.57 -0.38 -4.18
N LEU A 103 1.45 -1.64 -3.76
CA LEU A 103 0.40 -2.09 -2.84
C LEU A 103 0.45 -1.31 -1.51
N GLN A 104 1.61 -1.18 -0.90
CA GLN A 104 1.76 -0.45 0.37
C GLN A 104 1.56 1.06 0.20
N THR A 105 1.92 1.62 -0.95
CA THR A 105 1.66 3.03 -1.26
C THR A 105 0.15 3.29 -1.30
N TYR A 106 -0.62 2.48 -2.02
CA TYR A 106 -2.08 2.62 -2.07
C TYR A 106 -2.74 2.34 -0.73
N ASN A 107 -2.32 1.29 -0.02
CA ASN A 107 -2.85 0.98 1.32
C ASN A 107 -2.64 2.16 2.28
N GLY A 108 -1.43 2.71 2.33
CA GLY A 108 -1.14 3.85 3.18
C GLY A 108 -1.90 5.12 2.76
N TYR A 109 -2.04 5.36 1.45
CA TYR A 109 -2.70 6.55 0.92
C TYR A 109 -4.21 6.55 1.19
N TYR A 110 -4.90 5.48 0.82
CA TYR A 110 -6.36 5.37 0.97
C TYR A 110 -6.82 5.02 2.40
N THR A 111 -5.93 4.97 3.38
CA THR A 111 -6.28 4.91 4.81
C THR A 111 -6.18 6.27 5.51
N LYS A 112 -5.80 7.32 4.79
CA LYS A 112 -5.70 8.67 5.36
C LYS A 112 -7.07 9.35 5.44
N PRO A 113 -7.43 9.93 6.60
CA PRO A 113 -8.70 10.64 6.77
C PRO A 113 -8.87 11.77 5.76
N GLU A 114 -7.81 12.51 5.46
CA GLU A 114 -7.82 13.61 4.49
C GLU A 114 -8.20 13.12 3.08
N VAL A 115 -7.73 11.92 2.72
CA VAL A 115 -8.07 11.31 1.43
C VAL A 115 -9.53 10.84 1.42
N PHE A 116 -10.04 10.26 2.53
CA PHE A 116 -11.45 9.88 2.65
C PHE A 116 -12.39 11.05 2.43
N GLU A 117 -12.10 12.20 3.07
CA GLU A 117 -12.90 13.41 2.93
C GLU A 117 -12.93 13.88 1.47
N LEU A 118 -11.77 13.90 0.80
CA LEU A 118 -11.65 14.38 -0.58
C LEU A 118 -12.35 13.47 -1.60
N ILE A 119 -12.39 12.15 -1.37
CA ILE A 119 -13.10 11.20 -2.25
C ILE A 119 -14.57 10.99 -1.86
N GLY A 120 -15.05 11.69 -0.81
CA GLY A 120 -16.43 11.54 -0.32
C GLY A 120 -16.72 10.18 0.32
N TYR A 121 -15.70 9.50 0.85
CA TYR A 121 -15.87 8.21 1.51
C TYR A 121 -16.17 8.41 2.99
N GLU A 122 -17.37 8.01 3.42
CA GLU A 122 -17.73 7.98 4.83
C GLU A 122 -17.38 6.60 5.43
N VAL A 123 -16.52 6.61 6.45
CA VAL A 123 -16.25 5.38 7.21
C VAL A 123 -17.54 4.95 7.91
N PRO A 124 -18.06 3.72 7.66
CA PRO A 124 -19.24 3.23 8.35
C PRO A 124 -19.06 3.29 9.87
N LYS A 125 -19.99 3.94 10.55
CA LYS A 125 -19.96 3.96 12.02
C LYS A 125 -20.16 2.54 12.54
N PRO A 126 -19.44 2.13 13.60
CA PRO A 126 -19.73 0.86 14.26
C PRO A 126 -21.22 0.79 14.61
N ALA A 127 -21.84 -0.35 14.32
CA ALA A 127 -23.21 -0.58 14.76
C ALA A 127 -23.31 -0.39 16.28
N PRO A 128 -24.36 0.30 16.79
CA PRO A 128 -24.52 0.46 18.23
C PRO A 128 -24.59 -0.92 18.91
N PRO A 129 -24.15 -1.02 20.17
CA PRO A 129 -24.22 -2.28 20.91
C PRO A 129 -25.64 -2.83 20.88
N GLY A 130 -25.81 -4.07 20.39
CA GLY A 130 -27.12 -4.71 20.22
C GLY A 130 -27.76 -4.56 18.84
N ALA A 131 -27.25 -3.72 17.94
CA ALA A 131 -27.60 -3.75 16.54
C ALA A 131 -26.85 -4.88 15.84
N TYR A 132 -27.37 -6.06 15.94
CA TYR A 132 -26.90 -7.17 15.10
C TYR A 132 -27.35 -6.91 13.67
N PRO A 133 -26.49 -7.14 12.65
CA PRO A 133 -26.99 -7.26 11.28
C PRO A 133 -28.13 -8.29 11.32
N GLU A 134 -29.23 -8.01 10.62
CA GLU A 134 -30.34 -8.96 10.55
C GLU A 134 -29.78 -10.36 10.33
N LEU A 135 -29.95 -11.20 11.33
CA LEU A 135 -29.53 -12.60 11.24
C LEU A 135 -30.21 -13.15 9.99
N LEU A 136 -29.45 -13.85 9.17
CA LEU A 136 -29.99 -14.53 8.00
C LEU A 136 -31.30 -15.20 8.40
N ASP A 137 -32.38 -14.89 7.69
CA ASP A 137 -33.67 -15.53 7.96
C ASP A 137 -33.53 -17.03 7.70
N VAL A 138 -33.27 -17.76 8.75
CA VAL A 138 -33.05 -19.21 8.68
C VAL A 138 -34.33 -19.97 8.29
N SER A 139 -35.53 -19.32 8.35
CA SER A 139 -36.76 -19.91 7.89
C SER A 139 -36.73 -20.22 6.40
N LEU A 140 -35.93 -19.48 5.61
CA LEU A 140 -35.70 -19.76 4.19
C LEU A 140 -35.07 -21.13 3.94
N LEU A 141 -34.41 -21.70 4.95
CA LEU A 141 -33.80 -23.03 4.88
C LEU A 141 -34.73 -24.16 5.28
N ASP A 142 -35.92 -23.89 5.83
CA ASP A 142 -36.81 -24.93 6.35
C ASP A 142 -37.31 -25.84 5.22
N GLN A 143 -37.59 -25.31 4.03
CA GLN A 143 -37.91 -26.11 2.88
C GLN A 143 -36.80 -27.04 2.45
N GLN A 144 -35.52 -26.59 2.61
CA GLN A 144 -34.35 -27.37 2.24
C GLN A 144 -34.06 -28.47 3.28
N ARG A 145 -34.29 -28.20 4.57
CA ARG A 145 -34.15 -29.17 5.67
C ARG A 145 -35.11 -30.36 5.52
N ASN A 146 -36.26 -30.09 4.98
CA ASN A 146 -37.32 -31.11 4.78
C ASN A 146 -37.14 -31.90 3.47
N ARG A 147 -36.19 -31.56 2.60
CA ARG A 147 -35.92 -32.31 1.37
C ARG A 147 -35.24 -33.65 1.70
N LYS A 148 -35.64 -34.71 1.00
CA LYS A 148 -34.94 -35.99 1.05
C LYS A 148 -33.46 -35.80 0.61
N PRO A 149 -32.52 -36.40 1.31
CA PRO A 149 -31.12 -36.36 0.92
C PRO A 149 -30.96 -36.80 -0.55
N PHE A 150 -30.31 -36.00 -1.36
CA PHE A 150 -30.00 -36.33 -2.76
C PHE A 150 -28.58 -36.93 -2.95
N TRP A 151 -27.81 -37.01 -1.83
CA TRP A 151 -26.52 -37.65 -1.84
C TRP A 151 -26.65 -39.15 -1.51
N LYS A 152 -25.83 -40.00 -2.13
CA LYS A 152 -25.68 -41.39 -1.75
C LYS A 152 -24.63 -41.48 -0.64
N LYS A 153 -24.92 -42.25 0.43
CA LYS A 153 -23.87 -42.67 1.34
C LYS A 153 -22.93 -43.57 0.57
N VAL A 154 -21.62 -43.21 0.56
CA VAL A 154 -20.54 -44.04 0.04
C VAL A 154 -20.13 -44.99 1.15
#